data_bcc3b64692e8f0d1b19be9cbd52a58e0
#
_entry.id   bcc3b64692e8f0d1b19be9cbd52a58e0
#
_cell.length_a   1.000
_cell.length_b   1.000
_cell.length_c   1.000
_cell.angle_alpha   90.00
_cell.angle_beta   90.00
_cell.angle_gamma   90.00
#
_symmetry.space_group_name_H-M   'P 1'
#
loop_
_entity.id
_entity.type
_entity.pdbx_description
1 polymer ?
#
loop_
_entity_poly.entity_id
_entity_poly.type
_entity_poly.pdbx_seq_one_letter_code
_entity_poly.pdbx_strand_id
1 'polypeptide(L)'
;MELSSLTAISPIDGRYGSKTSSLRTIFSEFGLLKFRVQVEVRWLQKLASCTDIKEVPAFEQNAIDYLDAIVANFNEDDAARIKTIERTTNHDVKAVEYFLKEKVAAIPALQQVSEFIHFACTSEDINNLSHAIMLETARQEVLLPAWRELIDTISKMAQAYRDLPLLSRTHGQPATPSTVGKEFANVAYRMERQYRQLTQVEILGKINGAVGNYNAHLAAYPEVDWHQFSEEFVTSLGITWNPYTTQIEPHDYIAELFDCISRFNTILIDFDRDIWGYIALNHFKQKTIAGEIGSSTMPHKVNPIDFENSEGNLGLANVVMGHLSSKLPVSRWQRDLTDSTVLRNLGVGIGYALIAYQSTMKGLNKLEVNESHLREELDSNWEVLAEPIQTVMRRYGIEKPYEKLKELTRGKRITAQDMVVFIDGLALPEQEKARLKAMTPESYIGFASQLVDKLD
;
A
#
# COMPACT_ATOMS: atom_id res chain seq x y z
N MET A 1 -4.36 -10.73 33.99
CA MET A 1 -5.07 -9.76 33.14
C MET A 1 -5.29 -10.47 31.81
N GLU A 2 -6.53 -10.64 31.41
CA GLU A 2 -6.86 -11.29 30.14
C GLU A 2 -6.58 -10.37 28.96
N LEU A 3 -6.32 -10.95 27.78
CA LEU A 3 -6.08 -10.20 26.56
C LEU A 3 -7.37 -9.53 26.08
N SER A 4 -7.31 -8.23 25.88
CA SER A 4 -8.39 -7.41 25.33
C SER A 4 -7.78 -6.21 24.59
N SER A 5 -8.61 -5.40 23.95
CA SER A 5 -8.15 -4.16 23.30
C SER A 5 -7.49 -3.17 24.29
N LEU A 6 -7.82 -3.24 25.58
CA LEU A 6 -7.20 -2.40 26.62
C LEU A 6 -5.91 -2.98 27.16
N THR A 7 -5.67 -4.27 27.03
CA THR A 7 -4.53 -5.00 27.61
C THR A 7 -3.56 -5.50 26.55
N ALA A 8 -3.89 -5.34 25.27
CA ALA A 8 -3.03 -5.70 24.14
C ALA A 8 -1.77 -4.80 24.13
N ILE A 9 -0.59 -5.42 24.02
CA ILE A 9 0.71 -4.70 23.91
C ILE A 9 0.84 -4.05 22.55
N SER A 10 0.38 -4.74 21.48
CA SER A 10 0.39 -4.18 20.14
C SER A 10 -0.72 -3.13 19.98
N PRO A 11 -0.40 -1.89 19.57
CA PRO A 11 -1.43 -0.88 19.29
C PRO A 11 -2.33 -1.27 18.11
N ILE A 12 -1.89 -2.13 17.19
CA ILE A 12 -2.69 -2.64 16.06
C ILE A 12 -3.92 -3.39 16.59
N ASP A 13 -3.74 -4.22 17.61
CA ASP A 13 -4.83 -5.01 18.21
C ASP A 13 -5.55 -4.28 19.35
N GLY A 14 -4.84 -3.33 20.00
CA GLY A 14 -5.38 -2.50 21.09
C GLY A 14 -6.06 -1.24 20.57
N ARG A 15 -5.34 -0.11 20.67
CA ARG A 15 -5.83 1.24 20.33
C ARG A 15 -6.48 1.35 18.96
N TYR A 16 -5.91 0.68 17.97
CA TYR A 16 -6.33 0.73 16.55
C TYR A 16 -7.08 -0.51 16.10
N GLY A 17 -7.48 -1.40 17.02
CA GLY A 17 -8.09 -2.67 16.68
C GLY A 17 -9.37 -2.57 15.82
N SER A 18 -10.14 -1.49 15.96
CA SER A 18 -11.30 -1.23 15.08
C SER A 18 -10.90 -0.87 13.65
N LYS A 19 -9.74 -0.22 13.45
CA LYS A 19 -9.23 0.18 12.14
C LYS A 19 -8.61 -0.98 11.35
N THR A 20 -8.15 -2.01 12.05
CA THR A 20 -7.47 -3.18 11.47
C THR A 20 -8.37 -4.42 11.42
N SER A 21 -9.65 -4.29 11.73
CA SER A 21 -10.58 -5.42 11.83
C SER A 21 -10.69 -6.25 10.55
N SER A 22 -10.59 -5.63 9.37
CA SER A 22 -10.59 -6.30 8.06
C SER A 22 -9.40 -7.24 7.86
N LEU A 23 -8.30 -7.06 8.59
CA LEU A 23 -7.10 -7.88 8.50
C LEU A 23 -7.15 -9.12 9.40
N ARG A 24 -8.07 -9.19 10.38
CA ARG A 24 -8.10 -10.28 11.36
C ARG A 24 -8.38 -11.63 10.74
N THR A 25 -9.31 -11.72 9.82
CA THR A 25 -9.66 -12.96 9.11
C THR A 25 -8.60 -13.42 8.13
N ILE A 26 -7.57 -12.58 7.88
CA ILE A 26 -6.48 -12.83 6.94
C ILE A 26 -5.18 -13.13 7.70
N PHE A 27 -4.72 -12.22 8.57
CA PHE A 27 -3.36 -12.28 9.13
C PHE A 27 -3.28 -12.70 10.61
N SER A 28 -4.41 -12.97 11.26
CA SER A 28 -4.38 -13.55 12.61
C SER A 28 -4.00 -15.03 12.57
N GLU A 29 -3.74 -15.63 13.73
CA GLU A 29 -3.57 -17.09 13.86
C GLU A 29 -4.78 -17.85 13.30
N PHE A 30 -6.00 -17.33 13.56
CA PHE A 30 -7.23 -17.86 12.94
C PHE A 30 -7.16 -17.82 11.41
N GLY A 31 -6.73 -16.68 10.83
CA GLY A 31 -6.61 -16.53 9.38
C GLY A 31 -5.61 -17.55 8.79
N LEU A 32 -4.45 -17.70 9.39
CA LEU A 32 -3.45 -18.67 8.92
C LEU A 32 -3.98 -20.11 8.98
N LEU A 33 -4.66 -20.48 10.08
CA LEU A 33 -5.26 -21.81 10.21
C LEU A 33 -6.36 -22.05 9.17
N LYS A 34 -7.21 -21.06 8.92
CA LYS A 34 -8.24 -21.10 7.88
C LYS A 34 -7.64 -21.37 6.49
N PHE A 35 -6.59 -20.67 6.11
CA PHE A 35 -5.97 -20.86 4.80
C PHE A 35 -5.20 -22.19 4.69
N ARG A 36 -4.59 -22.67 5.77
CA ARG A 36 -4.01 -24.03 5.81
C ARG A 36 -5.07 -25.10 5.59
N VAL A 37 -6.22 -25.00 6.27
CA VAL A 37 -7.36 -25.91 6.05
C VAL A 37 -7.84 -25.85 4.61
N GLN A 38 -7.94 -24.67 4.03
CA GLN A 38 -8.31 -24.48 2.63
C GLN A 38 -7.34 -25.20 1.69
N VAL A 39 -6.04 -24.99 1.84
CA VAL A 39 -5.01 -25.61 0.99
C VAL A 39 -5.03 -27.12 1.08
N GLU A 40 -5.09 -27.68 2.28
CA GLU A 40 -5.16 -29.14 2.51
C GLU A 40 -6.42 -29.77 1.88
N VAL A 41 -7.58 -29.14 2.07
CA VAL A 41 -8.83 -29.61 1.47
C VAL A 41 -8.76 -29.58 -0.05
N ARG A 42 -8.28 -28.46 -0.62
CA ARG A 42 -8.13 -28.30 -2.08
C ARG A 42 -7.13 -29.32 -2.65
N TRP A 43 -6.04 -29.60 -1.93
CA TRP A 43 -5.07 -30.63 -2.34
C TRP A 43 -5.71 -32.02 -2.38
N LEU A 44 -6.46 -32.41 -1.36
CA LEU A 44 -7.19 -33.68 -1.35
C LEU A 44 -8.20 -33.79 -2.52
N GLN A 45 -8.94 -32.71 -2.79
CA GLN A 45 -9.87 -32.66 -3.94
C GLN A 45 -9.12 -32.77 -5.27
N LYS A 46 -7.95 -32.14 -5.40
CA LYS A 46 -7.12 -32.21 -6.62
C LYS A 46 -6.59 -33.64 -6.81
N LEU A 47 -6.13 -34.33 -5.76
CA LEU A 47 -5.70 -35.72 -5.84
C LEU A 47 -6.85 -36.62 -6.32
N ALA A 48 -8.06 -36.42 -5.82
CA ALA A 48 -9.25 -37.20 -6.22
C ALA A 48 -9.67 -36.94 -7.68
N SER A 49 -9.22 -35.86 -8.31
CA SER A 49 -9.47 -35.58 -9.72
C SER A 49 -8.51 -36.31 -10.69
N CYS A 50 -7.45 -36.93 -10.15
CA CYS A 50 -6.44 -37.60 -10.94
C CYS A 50 -6.77 -39.09 -11.14
N THR A 51 -7.00 -39.50 -12.37
CA THR A 51 -7.34 -40.91 -12.70
C THR A 51 -6.18 -41.88 -12.46
N ASP A 52 -4.95 -41.41 -12.40
CA ASP A 52 -3.75 -42.23 -12.17
C ASP A 52 -3.52 -42.49 -10.68
N ILE A 53 -4.17 -41.76 -9.79
CA ILE A 53 -4.15 -41.97 -8.33
C ILE A 53 -5.40 -42.79 -7.94
N LYS A 54 -5.35 -44.08 -8.22
CA LYS A 54 -6.52 -45.00 -8.09
C LYS A 54 -7.00 -45.19 -6.67
N GLU A 55 -6.14 -44.97 -5.68
CA GLU A 55 -6.43 -45.09 -4.25
C GLU A 55 -7.28 -43.91 -3.73
N VAL A 56 -7.36 -42.81 -4.49
CA VAL A 56 -8.24 -41.68 -4.21
C VAL A 56 -9.24 -41.56 -5.37
N PRO A 57 -10.35 -42.27 -5.34
CA PRO A 57 -11.32 -42.22 -6.40
C PRO A 57 -11.99 -40.84 -6.48
N ALA A 58 -12.50 -40.48 -7.66
CA ALA A 58 -13.26 -39.27 -7.85
C ALA A 58 -14.41 -39.15 -6.82
N PHE A 59 -14.50 -38.02 -6.15
CA PHE A 59 -15.51 -37.79 -5.13
C PHE A 59 -16.89 -37.54 -5.74
N GLU A 60 -17.91 -38.14 -5.14
CA GLU A 60 -19.29 -37.78 -5.41
C GLU A 60 -19.60 -36.35 -4.90
N GLN A 61 -20.64 -35.73 -5.45
CA GLN A 61 -20.98 -34.32 -5.16
C GLN A 61 -21.19 -34.05 -3.66
N ASN A 62 -21.80 -35.00 -2.92
CA ASN A 62 -21.99 -34.86 -1.47
C ASN A 62 -20.67 -34.79 -0.69
N ALA A 63 -19.64 -35.50 -1.12
CA ALA A 63 -18.31 -35.44 -0.49
C ALA A 63 -17.58 -34.13 -0.85
N ILE A 64 -17.74 -33.67 -2.09
CA ILE A 64 -17.22 -32.36 -2.53
C ILE A 64 -17.88 -31.24 -1.71
N ASP A 65 -19.21 -31.23 -1.65
CA ASP A 65 -19.98 -30.22 -0.90
C ASP A 65 -19.60 -30.21 0.59
N TYR A 66 -19.35 -31.38 1.18
CA TYR A 66 -18.92 -31.49 2.56
C TYR A 66 -17.52 -30.90 2.78
N LEU A 67 -16.57 -31.20 1.91
CA LEU A 67 -15.21 -30.62 1.94
C LEU A 67 -15.25 -29.11 1.76
N ASP A 68 -16.05 -28.62 0.83
CA ASP A 68 -16.25 -27.18 0.62
C ASP A 68 -16.86 -26.50 1.85
N ALA A 69 -17.80 -27.18 2.51
CA ALA A 69 -18.41 -26.69 3.75
C ALA A 69 -17.42 -26.60 4.92
N ILE A 70 -16.42 -27.49 5.00
CA ILE A 70 -15.34 -27.39 6.01
C ILE A 70 -14.57 -26.07 5.83
N VAL A 71 -14.27 -25.68 4.60
CA VAL A 71 -13.55 -24.43 4.29
C VAL A 71 -14.45 -23.21 4.52
N ALA A 72 -15.67 -23.24 3.97
CA ALA A 72 -16.56 -22.09 3.99
C ALA A 72 -17.07 -21.75 5.40
N ASN A 73 -17.28 -22.76 6.25
CA ASN A 73 -17.81 -22.60 7.60
C ASN A 73 -16.74 -22.67 8.70
N PHE A 74 -15.45 -22.60 8.33
CA PHE A 74 -14.35 -22.58 9.30
C PHE A 74 -14.52 -21.43 10.29
N ASN A 75 -14.48 -21.74 11.58
CA ASN A 75 -14.78 -20.78 12.64
C ASN A 75 -13.78 -20.85 13.81
N GLU A 76 -13.97 -20.01 14.83
CA GLU A 76 -13.07 -19.91 15.98
C GLU A 76 -13.02 -21.21 16.81
N ASP A 77 -14.11 -22.00 16.89
CA ASP A 77 -14.12 -23.28 17.57
C ASP A 77 -13.26 -24.31 16.85
N ASP A 78 -13.29 -24.32 15.51
CA ASP A 78 -12.43 -25.16 14.68
C ASP A 78 -10.94 -24.77 14.88
N ALA A 79 -10.64 -23.49 14.89
CA ALA A 79 -9.29 -23.00 15.17
C ALA A 79 -8.84 -23.40 16.59
N ALA A 80 -9.70 -23.25 17.60
CA ALA A 80 -9.42 -23.68 18.97
C ALA A 80 -9.19 -25.19 19.07
N ARG A 81 -9.93 -26.00 18.29
CA ARG A 81 -9.69 -27.46 18.20
C ARG A 81 -8.31 -27.77 17.65
N ILE A 82 -7.90 -27.12 16.55
CA ILE A 82 -6.54 -27.27 15.98
C ILE A 82 -5.49 -26.90 17.03
N LYS A 83 -5.63 -25.77 17.72
CA LYS A 83 -4.69 -25.36 18.79
C LYS A 83 -4.64 -26.35 19.96
N THR A 84 -5.74 -27.03 20.24
CA THR A 84 -5.76 -28.09 21.27
C THR A 84 -4.96 -29.32 20.82
N ILE A 85 -5.08 -29.72 19.55
CA ILE A 85 -4.27 -30.81 18.97
C ILE A 85 -2.78 -30.41 18.95
N GLU A 86 -2.47 -29.18 18.54
CA GLU A 86 -1.11 -28.66 18.47
C GLU A 86 -0.39 -28.70 19.82
N ARG A 87 -1.07 -28.41 20.94
CA ARG A 87 -0.48 -28.52 22.29
C ARG A 87 0.08 -29.91 22.61
N THR A 88 -0.47 -30.96 22.00
CA THR A 88 -0.03 -32.34 22.20
C THR A 88 1.04 -32.74 21.16
N THR A 89 0.84 -32.34 19.90
CA THR A 89 1.73 -32.71 18.78
C THR A 89 2.99 -31.86 18.72
N ASN A 90 2.95 -30.65 19.30
CA ASN A 90 3.97 -29.61 19.18
C ASN A 90 4.36 -29.31 17.71
N HIS A 91 3.37 -29.42 16.81
CA HIS A 91 3.55 -29.21 15.37
C HIS A 91 2.25 -28.66 14.76
N ASP A 92 2.31 -27.43 14.26
CA ASP A 92 1.12 -26.65 13.82
C ASP A 92 0.46 -27.23 12.56
N VAL A 93 1.21 -27.53 11.48
CA VAL A 93 0.63 -28.09 10.26
C VAL A 93 0.12 -29.50 10.48
N LYS A 94 0.81 -30.31 11.28
CA LYS A 94 0.35 -31.68 11.64
C LYS A 94 -0.96 -31.63 12.44
N ALA A 95 -1.17 -30.59 13.24
CA ALA A 95 -2.42 -30.40 13.95
C ALA A 95 -3.60 -30.12 13.00
N VAL A 96 -3.35 -29.40 11.89
CA VAL A 96 -4.35 -29.19 10.83
C VAL A 96 -4.71 -30.51 10.14
N GLU A 97 -3.71 -31.33 9.82
CA GLU A 97 -3.94 -32.65 9.23
C GLU A 97 -4.83 -33.52 10.15
N TYR A 98 -4.52 -33.59 11.46
CA TYR A 98 -5.32 -34.39 12.40
C TYR A 98 -6.74 -33.83 12.56
N PHE A 99 -6.91 -32.52 12.61
CA PHE A 99 -8.22 -31.89 12.62
C PHE A 99 -9.04 -32.28 11.38
N LEU A 100 -8.44 -32.25 10.20
CA LEU A 100 -9.11 -32.65 8.97
C LEU A 100 -9.48 -34.13 8.99
N LYS A 101 -8.60 -35.01 9.49
CA LYS A 101 -8.91 -36.45 9.67
C LYS A 101 -10.11 -36.66 10.61
N GLU A 102 -10.24 -35.86 11.67
CA GLU A 102 -11.45 -35.88 12.53
C GLU A 102 -12.70 -35.46 11.75
N LYS A 103 -12.62 -34.39 10.93
CA LYS A 103 -13.78 -33.91 10.15
C LYS A 103 -14.20 -34.92 9.08
N VAL A 104 -13.27 -35.44 8.29
CA VAL A 104 -13.61 -36.35 7.19
C VAL A 104 -14.09 -37.71 7.65
N ALA A 105 -13.87 -38.09 8.89
CA ALA A 105 -14.39 -39.35 9.49
C ALA A 105 -15.92 -39.44 9.48
N ALA A 106 -16.63 -38.30 9.33
CA ALA A 106 -18.08 -38.27 9.24
C ALA A 106 -18.63 -38.80 7.90
N ILE A 107 -17.81 -38.87 6.85
CA ILE A 107 -18.21 -39.32 5.52
C ILE A 107 -17.38 -40.57 5.18
N PRO A 108 -17.98 -41.77 5.03
CA PRO A 108 -17.23 -43.00 4.80
C PRO A 108 -16.26 -42.99 3.61
N ALA A 109 -16.66 -42.37 2.49
CA ALA A 109 -15.82 -42.23 1.30
C ALA A 109 -14.57 -41.38 1.58
N LEU A 110 -14.70 -40.31 2.37
CA LEU A 110 -13.57 -39.46 2.74
C LEU A 110 -12.69 -40.09 3.82
N GLN A 111 -13.29 -40.83 4.74
CA GLN A 111 -12.56 -41.56 5.77
C GLN A 111 -11.59 -42.58 5.17
N GLN A 112 -12.01 -43.30 4.12
CA GLN A 112 -11.17 -44.29 3.43
C GLN A 112 -9.90 -43.67 2.82
N VAL A 113 -9.93 -42.41 2.44
CA VAL A 113 -8.80 -41.70 1.82
C VAL A 113 -8.13 -40.71 2.78
N SER A 114 -8.43 -40.78 4.06
CA SER A 114 -7.95 -39.82 5.07
C SER A 114 -6.43 -39.75 5.17
N GLU A 115 -5.70 -40.84 4.81
CA GLU A 115 -4.25 -40.85 4.77
C GLU A 115 -3.65 -40.06 3.57
N PHE A 116 -4.49 -39.64 2.62
CA PHE A 116 -4.09 -38.74 1.53
C PHE A 116 -4.20 -37.25 1.89
N ILE A 117 -4.70 -36.90 3.08
CA ILE A 117 -4.55 -35.56 3.62
C ILE A 117 -3.05 -35.32 3.85
N HIS A 118 -2.52 -34.20 3.37
CA HIS A 118 -1.09 -33.89 3.41
C HIS A 118 -0.19 -34.86 2.59
N PHE A 119 -0.77 -35.57 1.61
CA PHE A 119 -0.04 -36.59 0.83
C PHE A 119 1.13 -35.98 0.06
N ALA A 120 2.32 -36.56 0.24
CA ALA A 120 3.60 -36.18 -0.36
C ALA A 120 4.05 -34.73 -0.07
N CYS A 121 3.33 -33.97 0.75
CA CYS A 121 3.64 -32.60 1.12
C CYS A 121 4.71 -32.52 2.22
N THR A 122 5.43 -31.44 2.23
CA THR A 122 6.12 -30.89 3.41
C THR A 122 5.26 -29.76 4.00
N SER A 123 5.47 -29.41 5.27
CA SER A 123 4.70 -28.33 5.91
C SER A 123 4.75 -27.02 5.13
N GLU A 124 5.87 -26.76 4.45
CA GLU A 124 6.02 -25.55 3.64
C GLU A 124 5.23 -25.57 2.33
N ASP A 125 4.85 -26.72 1.81
CA ASP A 125 3.89 -26.78 0.70
C ASP A 125 2.56 -26.13 1.10
N ILE A 126 2.13 -26.36 2.32
CA ILE A 126 0.90 -25.79 2.86
C ILE A 126 1.09 -24.35 3.33
N ASN A 127 2.20 -24.05 4.03
CA ASN A 127 2.48 -22.73 4.57
C ASN A 127 2.67 -21.68 3.47
N ASN A 128 3.49 -21.96 2.45
CA ASN A 128 3.76 -20.98 1.40
C ASN A 128 2.48 -20.62 0.63
N LEU A 129 1.67 -21.63 0.29
CA LEU A 129 0.39 -21.40 -0.39
C LEU A 129 -0.59 -20.64 0.50
N SER A 130 -0.63 -20.94 1.80
CA SER A 130 -1.45 -20.19 2.75
C SER A 130 -1.04 -18.73 2.83
N HIS A 131 0.26 -18.43 2.99
CA HIS A 131 0.76 -17.06 3.02
C HIS A 131 0.54 -16.33 1.69
N ALA A 132 0.70 -17.02 0.55
CA ALA A 132 0.43 -16.45 -0.76
C ALA A 132 -1.04 -16.04 -0.91
N ILE A 133 -1.98 -16.92 -0.53
CA ILE A 133 -3.42 -16.60 -0.58
C ILE A 133 -3.77 -15.48 0.41
N MET A 134 -3.17 -15.46 1.62
CA MET A 134 -3.35 -14.37 2.58
C MET A 134 -2.93 -13.03 1.99
N LEU A 135 -1.76 -12.96 1.35
CA LEU A 135 -1.24 -11.75 0.72
C LEU A 135 -2.09 -11.31 -0.47
N GLU A 136 -2.51 -12.26 -1.32
CA GLU A 136 -3.40 -11.99 -2.45
C GLU A 136 -4.76 -11.45 -1.96
N THR A 137 -5.36 -12.09 -0.96
CA THR A 137 -6.61 -11.63 -0.35
C THR A 137 -6.48 -10.22 0.21
N ALA A 138 -5.40 -9.95 0.95
CA ALA A 138 -5.15 -8.62 1.50
C ALA A 138 -4.92 -7.58 0.42
N ARG A 139 -4.23 -7.94 -0.66
CA ARG A 139 -4.02 -7.06 -1.82
C ARG A 139 -5.35 -6.67 -2.45
N GLN A 140 -6.20 -7.66 -2.77
CA GLN A 140 -7.45 -7.44 -3.49
C GLN A 140 -8.54 -6.78 -2.63
N GLU A 141 -8.70 -7.23 -1.39
CA GLU A 141 -9.82 -6.82 -0.56
C GLU A 141 -9.53 -5.60 0.33
N VAL A 142 -8.25 -5.30 0.60
CA VAL A 142 -7.88 -4.25 1.56
C VAL A 142 -6.98 -3.18 0.94
N LEU A 143 -5.84 -3.56 0.35
CA LEU A 143 -4.84 -2.58 -0.09
C LEU A 143 -5.29 -1.82 -1.34
N LEU A 144 -5.70 -2.52 -2.40
CA LEU A 144 -6.12 -1.89 -3.65
C LEU A 144 -7.34 -0.97 -3.45
N PRO A 145 -8.39 -1.37 -2.71
CA PRO A 145 -9.50 -0.47 -2.41
C PRO A 145 -9.07 0.77 -1.61
N ALA A 146 -8.24 0.62 -0.58
CA ALA A 146 -7.77 1.74 0.23
C ALA A 146 -6.88 2.72 -0.57
N TRP A 147 -6.01 2.21 -1.44
CA TRP A 147 -5.19 3.03 -2.32
C TRP A 147 -6.03 3.76 -3.36
N ARG A 148 -7.01 3.08 -3.96
CA ARG A 148 -7.93 3.71 -4.93
C ARG A 148 -8.69 4.86 -4.29
N GLU A 149 -9.21 4.68 -3.09
CA GLU A 149 -9.92 5.72 -2.36
C GLU A 149 -9.04 6.96 -2.11
N LEU A 150 -7.78 6.76 -1.70
CA LEU A 150 -6.81 7.85 -1.51
C LEU A 150 -6.50 8.58 -2.83
N ILE A 151 -6.17 7.83 -3.88
CA ILE A 151 -5.83 8.39 -5.19
C ILE A 151 -7.00 9.18 -5.76
N ASP A 152 -8.21 8.62 -5.71
CA ASP A 152 -9.42 9.27 -6.23
C ASP A 152 -9.74 10.54 -5.45
N THR A 153 -9.54 10.54 -4.12
CA THR A 153 -9.77 11.71 -3.28
C THR A 153 -8.78 12.83 -3.61
N ILE A 154 -7.49 12.51 -3.70
CA ILE A 154 -6.45 13.48 -4.05
C ILE A 154 -6.66 13.99 -5.49
N SER A 155 -7.04 13.12 -6.44
CA SER A 155 -7.35 13.50 -7.82
C SER A 155 -8.54 14.43 -7.91
N LYS A 156 -9.61 14.18 -7.15
CA LYS A 156 -10.76 15.10 -7.06
C LYS A 156 -10.37 16.47 -6.51
N MET A 157 -9.49 16.51 -5.50
CA MET A 157 -8.97 17.78 -4.98
C MET A 157 -8.08 18.47 -6.03
N ALA A 158 -7.26 17.74 -6.78
CA ALA A 158 -6.48 18.28 -7.89
C ALA A 158 -7.39 18.97 -8.92
N GLN A 159 -8.48 18.34 -9.31
CA GLN A 159 -9.45 18.92 -10.24
C GLN A 159 -10.19 20.13 -9.64
N ALA A 160 -10.61 20.06 -8.38
CA ALA A 160 -11.31 21.16 -7.71
C ALA A 160 -10.46 22.44 -7.61
N TYR A 161 -9.16 22.29 -7.43
CA TYR A 161 -8.22 23.40 -7.23
C TYR A 161 -7.28 23.61 -8.43
N ARG A 162 -7.64 23.11 -9.63
CA ARG A 162 -6.79 23.14 -10.82
C ARG A 162 -6.30 24.54 -11.20
N ASP A 163 -7.16 25.53 -11.03
CA ASP A 163 -6.92 26.92 -11.43
C ASP A 163 -6.58 27.85 -10.24
N LEU A 164 -6.45 27.29 -9.04
CA LEU A 164 -6.13 28.07 -7.84
C LEU A 164 -4.62 28.27 -7.73
N PRO A 165 -4.10 29.50 -7.93
CA PRO A 165 -2.67 29.75 -7.90
C PRO A 165 -2.09 29.63 -6.50
N LEU A 166 -0.86 29.16 -6.44
CA LEU A 166 -0.09 28.94 -5.22
C LEU A 166 1.34 29.45 -5.44
N LEU A 167 1.86 30.23 -4.48
CA LEU A 167 3.27 30.59 -4.45
C LEU A 167 4.12 29.36 -4.09
N SER A 168 4.91 28.85 -5.04
CA SER A 168 5.80 27.72 -4.76
C SER A 168 6.94 28.12 -3.84
N ARG A 169 7.47 27.13 -3.12
CA ARG A 169 8.63 27.31 -2.26
C ARG A 169 9.71 26.31 -2.62
N THR A 170 10.85 26.81 -3.11
CA THR A 170 12.06 26.00 -3.31
C THR A 170 13.06 26.38 -2.22
N HIS A 171 13.66 25.40 -1.56
CA HIS A 171 14.51 25.65 -0.38
C HIS A 171 13.80 26.47 0.72
N GLY A 172 12.46 26.36 0.82
CA GLY A 172 11.63 27.13 1.75
C GLY A 172 11.43 28.60 1.38
N GLN A 173 11.99 29.09 0.24
CA GLN A 173 11.88 30.47 -0.21
C GLN A 173 10.83 30.63 -1.31
N PRO A 174 10.14 31.80 -1.39
CA PRO A 174 9.23 32.12 -2.48
C PRO A 174 9.87 31.90 -3.83
N ALA A 175 9.17 31.22 -4.73
CA ALA A 175 9.62 30.85 -6.05
C ALA A 175 8.48 30.94 -7.07
N THR A 176 8.73 30.50 -8.29
CA THR A 176 7.79 30.51 -9.41
C THR A 176 6.43 29.94 -9.00
N PRO A 177 5.33 30.66 -9.22
CA PRO A 177 3.98 30.19 -8.89
C PRO A 177 3.58 28.92 -9.63
N SER A 178 2.74 28.12 -8.98
CA SER A 178 2.08 26.93 -9.49
C SER A 178 0.57 27.01 -9.21
N THR A 179 -0.14 25.88 -9.26
CA THR A 179 -1.51 25.79 -8.73
C THR A 179 -1.60 24.69 -7.67
N VAL A 180 -2.51 24.86 -6.72
CA VAL A 180 -2.82 23.83 -5.72
C VAL A 180 -3.19 22.52 -6.41
N GLY A 181 -3.99 22.58 -7.46
CA GLY A 181 -4.41 21.40 -8.24
C GLY A 181 -3.23 20.65 -8.85
N LYS A 182 -2.23 21.34 -9.41
CA LYS A 182 -1.05 20.69 -10.01
C LYS A 182 -0.19 20.02 -8.94
N GLU A 183 -0.06 20.58 -7.76
CA GLU A 183 0.68 19.95 -6.65
C GLU A 183 -0.01 18.65 -6.20
N PHE A 184 -1.33 18.63 -6.05
CA PHE A 184 -2.09 17.42 -5.76
C PHE A 184 -2.02 16.40 -6.91
N ALA A 185 -2.09 16.84 -8.17
CA ALA A 185 -1.98 15.97 -9.34
C ALA A 185 -0.62 15.25 -9.40
N ASN A 186 0.47 15.92 -9.02
CA ASN A 186 1.78 15.30 -8.91
C ASN A 186 1.78 14.10 -7.95
N VAL A 187 1.16 14.25 -6.79
CA VAL A 187 1.08 13.18 -5.78
C VAL A 187 0.19 12.05 -6.29
N ALA A 188 -1.01 12.35 -6.77
CA ALA A 188 -1.94 11.36 -7.31
C ALA A 188 -1.30 10.51 -8.42
N TYR A 189 -0.59 11.14 -9.36
CA TYR A 189 0.09 10.44 -10.45
C TYR A 189 1.22 9.52 -9.95
N ARG A 190 2.00 9.96 -8.95
CA ARG A 190 3.05 9.14 -8.31
C ARG A 190 2.44 7.91 -7.64
N MET A 191 1.31 8.08 -6.95
CA MET A 191 0.58 7.00 -6.28
C MET A 191 -0.05 6.03 -7.28
N GLU A 192 -0.63 6.53 -8.37
CA GLU A 192 -1.20 5.72 -9.45
C GLU A 192 -0.15 4.80 -10.09
N ARG A 193 1.08 5.26 -10.24
CA ARG A 193 2.18 4.41 -10.71
C ARG A 193 2.46 3.24 -9.76
N GLN A 194 2.39 3.45 -8.45
CA GLN A 194 2.57 2.38 -7.48
C GLN A 194 1.36 1.43 -7.47
N TYR A 195 0.15 1.96 -7.62
CA TYR A 195 -1.06 1.15 -7.75
C TYR A 195 -0.95 0.15 -8.90
N ARG A 196 -0.54 0.62 -10.08
CA ARG A 196 -0.31 -0.25 -11.24
C ARG A 196 0.78 -1.29 -11.01
N GLN A 197 1.87 -0.94 -10.31
CA GLN A 197 2.90 -1.91 -9.96
C GLN A 197 2.37 -2.96 -8.97
N LEU A 198 1.62 -2.56 -7.95
CA LEU A 198 1.05 -3.48 -6.97
C LEU A 198 0.12 -4.52 -7.63
N THR A 199 -0.67 -4.12 -8.64
CA THR A 199 -1.54 -5.05 -9.38
C THR A 199 -0.78 -6.05 -10.24
N GLN A 200 0.49 -5.78 -10.57
CA GLN A 200 1.33 -6.61 -11.45
C GLN A 200 2.29 -7.52 -10.70
N VAL A 201 2.45 -7.36 -9.39
CA VAL A 201 3.29 -8.27 -8.59
C VAL A 201 2.70 -9.67 -8.66
N GLU A 202 3.48 -10.63 -9.13
CA GLU A 202 3.09 -12.04 -9.13
C GLU A 202 3.19 -12.60 -7.72
N ILE A 203 2.11 -13.14 -7.21
CA ILE A 203 2.10 -13.86 -5.94
C ILE A 203 2.40 -15.32 -6.23
N LEU A 204 3.53 -15.82 -5.75
CA LEU A 204 4.06 -17.11 -6.11
C LEU A 204 3.73 -18.19 -5.09
N GLY A 205 3.62 -19.43 -5.56
CA GLY A 205 3.44 -20.59 -4.70
C GLY A 205 4.00 -21.88 -5.30
N LYS A 206 4.24 -22.87 -4.43
CA LYS A 206 4.75 -24.18 -4.81
C LYS A 206 4.05 -25.29 -4.04
N ILE A 207 4.00 -26.48 -4.64
CA ILE A 207 3.65 -27.74 -3.99
C ILE A 207 4.46 -28.87 -4.65
N ASN A 208 5.67 -29.11 -4.14
CA ASN A 208 6.66 -30.00 -4.78
C ASN A 208 7.53 -30.78 -3.79
N GLY A 209 7.09 -30.83 -2.52
CA GLY A 209 7.68 -31.67 -1.49
C GLY A 209 8.89 -31.06 -0.77
N ALA A 210 9.60 -31.92 -0.05
CA ALA A 210 10.56 -31.57 0.98
C ALA A 210 11.73 -30.66 0.54
N VAL A 211 12.13 -30.73 -0.73
CA VAL A 211 13.23 -29.95 -1.29
C VAL A 211 12.94 -29.43 -2.70
N GLY A 212 11.68 -29.47 -3.13
CA GLY A 212 11.27 -28.91 -4.41
C GLY A 212 11.45 -29.82 -5.62
N ASN A 213 11.66 -31.13 -5.42
CA ASN A 213 12.02 -32.08 -6.49
C ASN A 213 10.99 -33.20 -6.70
N TYR A 214 9.82 -33.14 -6.06
CA TYR A 214 8.79 -34.21 -6.15
C TYR A 214 9.24 -35.61 -5.75
N ASN A 215 10.26 -35.75 -4.91
CA ASN A 215 10.85 -37.06 -4.58
C ASN A 215 9.81 -38.08 -4.06
N ALA A 216 8.98 -37.66 -3.09
CA ALA A 216 7.95 -38.56 -2.52
C ALA A 216 6.81 -38.83 -3.51
N HIS A 217 6.43 -37.81 -4.29
CA HIS A 217 5.41 -37.91 -5.33
C HIS A 217 5.79 -38.96 -6.39
N LEU A 218 7.01 -38.84 -6.96
CA LEU A 218 7.51 -39.74 -7.97
C LEU A 218 7.78 -41.15 -7.43
N ALA A 219 8.12 -41.27 -6.14
CA ALA A 219 8.27 -42.60 -5.51
C ALA A 219 6.93 -43.35 -5.37
N ALA A 220 5.84 -42.61 -5.16
CA ALA A 220 4.50 -43.19 -5.02
C ALA A 220 3.80 -43.40 -6.38
N TYR A 221 3.86 -42.40 -7.26
CA TYR A 221 3.17 -42.36 -8.57
C TYR A 221 4.12 -41.83 -9.65
N PRO A 222 5.04 -42.65 -10.19
CA PRO A 222 6.01 -42.22 -11.20
C PRO A 222 5.40 -41.89 -12.57
N GLU A 223 4.17 -42.33 -12.82
CA GLU A 223 3.42 -42.10 -14.05
C GLU A 223 2.68 -40.76 -14.10
N VAL A 224 2.49 -40.08 -12.96
CA VAL A 224 1.79 -38.77 -12.88
C VAL A 224 2.75 -37.67 -13.30
N ASP A 225 2.28 -36.77 -14.18
CA ASP A 225 2.98 -35.53 -14.49
C ASP A 225 2.79 -34.52 -13.35
N TRP A 226 3.65 -34.64 -12.33
CA TRP A 226 3.59 -33.80 -11.13
C TRP A 226 3.89 -32.32 -11.40
N HIS A 227 4.61 -31.98 -12.48
CA HIS A 227 4.83 -30.60 -12.87
C HIS A 227 3.52 -29.95 -13.30
N GLN A 228 2.84 -30.53 -14.30
CA GLN A 228 1.56 -30.04 -14.75
C GLN A 228 0.51 -30.07 -13.62
N PHE A 229 0.49 -31.15 -12.84
CA PHE A 229 -0.46 -31.32 -11.74
C PHE A 229 -0.32 -30.21 -10.68
N SER A 230 0.91 -29.86 -10.32
CA SER A 230 1.21 -28.80 -9.34
C SER A 230 0.93 -27.42 -9.90
N GLU A 231 1.28 -27.12 -11.16
CA GLU A 231 0.95 -25.86 -11.84
C GLU A 231 -0.56 -25.62 -11.86
N GLU A 232 -1.33 -26.62 -12.29
CA GLU A 232 -2.79 -26.55 -12.30
C GLU A 232 -3.36 -26.32 -10.90
N PHE A 233 -2.82 -27.00 -9.88
CA PHE A 233 -3.27 -26.84 -8.50
C PHE A 233 -2.99 -25.44 -7.97
N VAL A 234 -1.76 -24.98 -8.06
CA VAL A 234 -1.34 -23.65 -7.56
C VAL A 234 -2.13 -22.54 -8.27
N THR A 235 -2.27 -22.65 -9.59
CA THR A 235 -3.04 -21.67 -10.39
C THR A 235 -4.53 -21.67 -10.02
N SER A 236 -5.10 -22.84 -9.68
CA SER A 236 -6.49 -22.92 -9.22
C SER A 236 -6.76 -22.19 -7.89
N LEU A 237 -5.71 -21.93 -7.11
CA LEU A 237 -5.79 -21.12 -5.89
C LEU A 237 -5.73 -19.60 -6.16
N GLY A 238 -5.61 -19.17 -7.42
CA GLY A 238 -5.54 -17.77 -7.82
C GLY A 238 -4.16 -17.14 -7.69
N ILE A 239 -3.10 -17.95 -7.61
CA ILE A 239 -1.70 -17.51 -7.50
C ILE A 239 -0.84 -18.12 -8.60
N THR A 240 0.37 -17.60 -8.81
CA THR A 240 1.28 -18.05 -9.86
C THR A 240 2.15 -19.22 -9.36
N TRP A 241 2.28 -20.26 -10.16
CA TRP A 241 3.14 -21.38 -9.84
C TRP A 241 4.62 -21.05 -10.03
N ASN A 242 5.45 -21.37 -9.00
CA ASN A 242 6.90 -21.26 -9.09
C ASN A 242 7.53 -22.67 -9.32
N PRO A 243 8.10 -22.94 -10.50
CA PRO A 243 8.71 -24.25 -10.80
C PRO A 243 10.06 -24.48 -10.12
N TYR A 244 10.76 -23.43 -9.68
CA TYR A 244 12.11 -23.51 -9.13
C TYR A 244 12.15 -23.09 -7.68
N THR A 245 12.10 -24.07 -6.79
CA THR A 245 12.07 -23.82 -5.34
C THR A 245 12.98 -24.80 -4.60
N THR A 246 13.09 -24.62 -3.29
CA THR A 246 13.70 -25.57 -2.36
C THR A 246 12.61 -26.19 -1.48
N GLN A 247 12.81 -26.33 -0.18
CA GLN A 247 11.71 -26.66 0.74
C GLN A 247 10.71 -25.50 0.82
N ILE A 248 11.21 -24.26 0.71
CA ILE A 248 10.40 -23.04 0.69
C ILE A 248 10.18 -22.55 -0.74
N GLU A 249 9.13 -21.78 -0.95
CA GLU A 249 9.10 -20.74 -1.97
C GLU A 249 10.08 -19.62 -1.53
N PRO A 250 11.02 -19.13 -2.39
CA PRO A 250 12.12 -18.24 -1.94
C PRO A 250 11.73 -16.89 -1.36
N HIS A 251 10.45 -16.51 -1.42
CA HIS A 251 9.88 -15.28 -0.87
C HIS A 251 10.31 -13.98 -1.56
N ASP A 252 10.94 -14.04 -2.71
CA ASP A 252 11.33 -12.85 -3.49
C ASP A 252 10.11 -12.00 -3.86
N TYR A 253 8.96 -12.63 -4.18
CA TYR A 253 7.71 -11.95 -4.47
C TYR A 253 7.16 -11.16 -3.27
N ILE A 254 7.40 -11.65 -2.03
CA ILE A 254 7.00 -10.93 -0.81
C ILE A 254 7.84 -9.65 -0.67
N ALA A 255 9.14 -9.74 -0.97
CA ALA A 255 10.01 -8.56 -0.98
C ALA A 255 9.55 -7.56 -2.05
N GLU A 256 9.25 -8.00 -3.26
CA GLU A 256 8.72 -7.15 -4.34
C GLU A 256 7.41 -6.46 -3.94
N LEU A 257 6.48 -7.21 -3.35
CA LEU A 257 5.20 -6.70 -2.87
C LEU A 257 5.40 -5.60 -1.81
N PHE A 258 6.21 -5.89 -0.79
CA PHE A 258 6.42 -4.97 0.33
C PHE A 258 7.26 -3.76 -0.03
N ASP A 259 8.21 -3.88 -0.95
CA ASP A 259 8.95 -2.75 -1.51
C ASP A 259 8.04 -1.82 -2.32
N CYS A 260 7.07 -2.37 -3.06
CA CYS A 260 6.05 -1.59 -3.74
C CYS A 260 5.17 -0.82 -2.74
N ILE A 261 4.71 -1.48 -1.68
CA ILE A 261 3.90 -0.84 -0.63
C ILE A 261 4.72 0.24 0.09
N SER A 262 5.98 -0.02 0.41
CA SER A 262 6.87 0.94 1.07
C SER A 262 7.11 2.19 0.22
N ARG A 263 7.18 2.08 -1.11
CA ARG A 263 7.28 3.25 -2.00
C ARG A 263 6.00 4.07 -2.01
N PHE A 264 4.83 3.43 -2.05
CA PHE A 264 3.55 4.13 -1.90
C PHE A 264 3.48 4.87 -0.56
N ASN A 265 3.83 4.19 0.53
CA ASN A 265 3.89 4.79 1.87
C ASN A 265 4.81 6.01 1.91
N THR A 266 5.97 5.93 1.25
CA THR A 266 6.94 7.04 1.20
C THR A 266 6.38 8.24 0.46
N ILE A 267 5.62 8.03 -0.63
CA ILE A 267 4.93 9.12 -1.34
C ILE A 267 3.87 9.75 -0.44
N LEU A 268 3.16 8.95 0.34
CA LEU A 268 2.14 9.45 1.26
C LEU A 268 2.75 10.21 2.45
N ILE A 269 3.91 9.78 2.98
CA ILE A 269 4.67 10.54 3.98
C ILE A 269 5.06 11.92 3.44
N ASP A 270 5.57 11.98 2.22
CA ASP A 270 5.93 13.23 1.54
C ASP A 270 4.73 14.17 1.45
N PHE A 271 3.59 13.65 1.03
CA PHE A 271 2.33 14.37 0.96
C PHE A 271 1.82 14.85 2.33
N ASP A 272 1.82 13.98 3.35
CA ASP A 272 1.39 14.33 4.71
C ASP A 272 2.22 15.49 5.29
N ARG A 273 3.53 15.48 5.03
CA ARG A 273 4.46 16.56 5.42
C ARG A 273 4.19 17.87 4.69
N ASP A 274 3.91 17.81 3.39
CA ASP A 274 3.57 19.01 2.61
C ASP A 274 2.25 19.60 3.09
N ILE A 275 1.22 18.80 3.32
CA ILE A 275 -0.06 19.28 3.88
C ILE A 275 0.15 19.90 5.26
N TRP A 276 0.94 19.27 6.13
CA TRP A 276 1.31 19.85 7.43
C TRP A 276 1.99 21.20 7.25
N GLY A 277 2.92 21.32 6.30
CA GLY A 277 3.59 22.56 5.93
C GLY A 277 2.62 23.64 5.42
N TYR A 278 1.71 23.27 4.54
CA TYR A 278 0.69 24.18 4.01
C TYR A 278 -0.29 24.65 5.09
N ILE A 279 -0.63 23.81 6.06
CA ILE A 279 -1.42 24.23 7.24
C ILE A 279 -0.61 25.23 8.08
N ALA A 280 0.67 24.97 8.32
CA ALA A 280 1.54 25.87 9.07
C ALA A 280 1.71 27.24 8.38
N LEU A 281 1.69 27.28 7.03
CA LEU A 281 1.71 28.49 6.22
C LEU A 281 0.32 29.15 6.06
N ASN A 282 -0.72 28.59 6.68
CA ASN A 282 -2.10 29.06 6.54
C ASN A 282 -2.67 29.00 5.10
N HIS A 283 -2.09 28.19 4.23
CA HIS A 283 -2.63 27.89 2.90
C HIS A 283 -3.89 27.01 3.01
N PHE A 284 -3.90 26.13 4.00
CA PHE A 284 -5.05 25.30 4.37
C PHE A 284 -5.46 25.54 5.82
N LYS A 285 -6.73 25.31 6.10
CA LYS A 285 -7.32 25.25 7.44
C LYS A 285 -7.95 23.89 7.65
N GLN A 286 -8.11 23.49 8.90
CA GLN A 286 -8.86 22.30 9.26
C GLN A 286 -10.24 22.68 9.78
N LYS A 287 -11.28 21.99 9.29
CA LYS A 287 -12.65 22.12 9.80
C LYS A 287 -12.68 21.71 11.26
N THR A 288 -13.28 22.54 12.09
CA THR A 288 -13.62 22.20 13.47
C THR A 288 -14.84 21.29 13.47
N ILE A 289 -14.71 20.11 14.07
CA ILE A 289 -15.84 19.20 14.26
C ILE A 289 -16.39 19.44 15.66
N ALA A 290 -17.71 19.66 15.76
CA ALA A 290 -18.37 19.87 17.03
C ALA A 290 -18.10 18.70 17.99
N GLY A 291 -17.57 19.02 19.18
CA GLY A 291 -17.19 18.03 20.20
C GLY A 291 -15.76 17.51 20.13
N GLU A 292 -14.98 17.81 19.07
CA GLU A 292 -13.53 17.53 19.06
C GLU A 292 -12.76 18.66 19.77
N ILE A 293 -11.78 18.27 20.60
CA ILE A 293 -10.87 19.20 21.29
C ILE A 293 -9.57 19.25 20.49
N GLY A 294 -9.31 20.37 19.84
CA GLY A 294 -8.11 20.59 19.01
C GLY A 294 -6.80 20.70 19.82
N SER A 295 -6.87 21.20 21.04
CA SER A 295 -5.74 21.33 21.97
C SER A 295 -6.25 21.33 23.41
N SER A 296 -5.54 20.64 24.30
CA SER A 296 -5.88 20.61 25.74
C SER A 296 -5.60 21.94 26.45
N THR A 297 -4.77 22.81 25.86
CA THR A 297 -4.29 24.05 26.51
C THR A 297 -4.74 25.31 25.76
N MET A 298 -4.85 25.28 24.43
CA MET A 298 -5.19 26.42 23.59
C MET A 298 -6.43 26.11 22.76
N PRO A 299 -7.63 26.55 23.17
CA PRO A 299 -8.89 26.16 22.51
C PRO A 299 -9.01 26.54 21.03
N HIS A 300 -8.29 27.60 20.61
CA HIS A 300 -8.29 28.08 19.21
C HIS A 300 -7.36 27.28 18.28
N LYS A 301 -6.52 26.39 18.84
CA LYS A 301 -5.49 25.65 18.09
C LYS A 301 -6.05 24.32 17.59
N VAL A 302 -6.15 24.15 16.27
CA VAL A 302 -6.55 22.91 15.61
C VAL A 302 -5.30 22.28 15.02
N ASN A 303 -4.82 21.20 15.66
CA ASN A 303 -3.60 20.50 15.24
C ASN A 303 -3.88 19.55 14.06
N PRO A 304 -2.95 19.39 13.10
CA PRO A 304 -3.06 18.44 11.97
C PRO A 304 -2.76 16.99 12.38
N ILE A 305 -3.34 16.54 13.49
CA ILE A 305 -3.02 15.24 14.14
C ILE A 305 -3.28 14.03 13.24
N ASP A 306 -4.21 14.14 12.30
CA ASP A 306 -4.52 13.03 11.39
C ASP A 306 -3.36 12.77 10.42
N PHE A 307 -2.70 13.81 9.91
CA PHE A 307 -1.50 13.70 9.06
C PHE A 307 -0.25 13.27 9.86
N GLU A 308 -0.08 13.78 11.08
CA GLU A 308 0.99 13.35 11.99
C GLU A 308 0.85 11.87 12.39
N ASN A 309 -0.37 11.40 12.65
CA ASN A 309 -0.66 9.99 12.93
C ASN A 309 -0.38 9.10 11.71
N SER A 310 -0.72 9.57 10.51
CA SER A 310 -0.39 8.88 9.27
C SER A 310 1.11 8.74 9.09
N GLU A 311 1.87 9.84 9.13
CA GLU A 311 3.34 9.83 9.00
C GLU A 311 3.99 8.85 9.96
N GLY A 312 3.62 8.89 11.24
CA GLY A 312 4.16 8.01 12.27
C GLY A 312 3.91 6.52 12.00
N ASN A 313 2.68 6.16 11.60
CA ASN A 313 2.33 4.77 11.29
C ASN A 313 2.94 4.28 9.97
N LEU A 314 3.07 5.14 8.95
CA LEU A 314 3.78 4.81 7.70
C LEU A 314 5.26 4.52 7.94
N GLY A 315 5.91 5.28 8.83
CA GLY A 315 7.28 5.02 9.24
C GLY A 315 7.45 3.63 9.86
N LEU A 316 6.54 3.25 10.79
CA LEU A 316 6.54 1.91 11.40
C LEU A 316 6.26 0.81 10.35
N ALA A 317 5.29 1.03 9.45
CA ALA A 317 4.99 0.11 8.36
C ALA A 317 6.23 -0.18 7.52
N ASN A 318 6.92 0.87 7.07
CA ASN A 318 8.10 0.75 6.22
C ASN A 318 9.27 0.02 6.91
N VAL A 319 9.47 0.21 8.23
CA VAL A 319 10.50 -0.52 8.98
C VAL A 319 10.20 -2.02 9.03
N VAL A 320 8.96 -2.40 9.31
CA VAL A 320 8.55 -3.81 9.35
C VAL A 320 8.67 -4.43 7.96
N MET A 321 8.12 -3.78 6.93
CA MET A 321 8.16 -4.26 5.54
C MET A 321 9.59 -4.34 5.00
N GLY A 322 10.43 -3.35 5.27
CA GLY A 322 11.84 -3.35 4.87
C GLY A 322 12.65 -4.49 5.51
N HIS A 323 12.35 -4.83 6.78
CA HIS A 323 12.94 -6.02 7.39
C HIS A 323 12.48 -7.31 6.70
N LEU A 324 11.17 -7.44 6.42
CA LEU A 324 10.62 -8.61 5.73
C LEU A 324 11.21 -8.75 4.32
N SER A 325 11.27 -7.66 3.55
CA SER A 325 11.87 -7.64 2.20
C SER A 325 13.34 -8.07 2.18
N SER A 326 14.12 -7.64 3.16
CA SER A 326 15.56 -7.97 3.23
C SER A 326 15.85 -9.33 3.84
N LYS A 327 14.98 -9.82 4.75
CA LYS A 327 15.21 -11.08 5.48
C LYS A 327 14.67 -12.30 4.75
N LEU A 328 13.45 -12.23 4.21
CA LEU A 328 12.74 -13.40 3.70
C LEU A 328 13.43 -14.07 2.51
N PRO A 329 14.03 -13.35 1.54
CA PRO A 329 14.78 -13.99 0.45
C PRO A 329 16.07 -14.71 0.90
N VAL A 330 16.48 -14.54 2.15
CA VAL A 330 17.71 -15.16 2.68
C VAL A 330 17.39 -16.35 3.56
N SER A 331 17.70 -17.54 3.08
CA SER A 331 17.60 -18.81 3.82
C SER A 331 18.88 -19.63 3.66
N ARG A 332 19.23 -20.40 4.69
CA ARG A 332 20.42 -21.27 4.66
C ARG A 332 20.09 -22.54 3.90
N TRP A 333 20.88 -22.83 2.88
CA TRP A 333 20.74 -24.00 2.04
C TRP A 333 19.32 -24.17 1.51
N GLN A 334 18.67 -25.33 1.71
CA GLN A 334 17.33 -25.57 1.23
C GLN A 334 16.25 -25.00 2.16
N ARG A 335 16.56 -24.74 3.42
CA ARG A 335 15.75 -24.00 4.39
C ARG A 335 16.45 -23.87 5.74
N ASP A 336 16.22 -22.71 6.41
CA ASP A 336 16.26 -22.58 7.88
C ASP A 336 14.88 -22.13 8.39
N LEU A 337 14.64 -22.21 9.72
CA LEU A 337 13.34 -21.91 10.32
C LEU A 337 13.12 -20.42 10.65
N THR A 338 14.07 -19.53 10.35
CA THR A 338 13.96 -18.11 10.71
C THR A 338 12.84 -17.39 9.95
N ASP A 339 12.49 -17.86 8.76
CA ASP A 339 11.37 -17.37 7.97
C ASP A 339 10.02 -17.52 8.70
N SER A 340 9.78 -18.67 9.33
CA SER A 340 8.51 -18.94 10.04
C SER A 340 8.21 -17.92 11.15
N THR A 341 9.23 -17.46 11.87
CA THR A 341 9.09 -16.42 12.90
C THR A 341 8.74 -15.08 12.27
N VAL A 342 9.38 -14.74 11.17
CA VAL A 342 9.27 -13.44 10.51
C VAL A 342 7.95 -13.31 9.75
N LEU A 343 7.51 -14.37 9.06
CA LEU A 343 6.25 -14.43 8.31
C LEU A 343 5.01 -14.16 9.16
N ARG A 344 5.05 -14.42 10.47
CA ARG A 344 3.95 -14.06 11.39
C ARG A 344 3.73 -12.55 11.54
N ASN A 345 4.64 -11.72 11.01
CA ASN A 345 4.54 -10.26 11.02
C ASN A 345 4.06 -9.67 9.68
N LEU A 346 3.65 -10.49 8.70
CA LEU A 346 3.13 -9.99 7.40
C LEU A 346 2.01 -8.96 7.59
N GLY A 347 1.04 -9.29 8.43
CA GLY A 347 -0.09 -8.39 8.71
C GLY A 347 0.27 -7.16 9.55
N VAL A 348 1.40 -7.16 10.26
CA VAL A 348 1.79 -6.03 11.14
C VAL A 348 2.16 -4.80 10.31
N GLY A 349 2.99 -4.97 9.28
CA GLY A 349 3.34 -3.88 8.37
C GLY A 349 2.13 -3.33 7.61
N ILE A 350 1.28 -4.22 7.09
CA ILE A 350 0.02 -3.85 6.41
C ILE A 350 -0.94 -3.16 7.37
N GLY A 351 -1.03 -3.62 8.62
CA GLY A 351 -1.88 -3.02 9.65
C GLY A 351 -1.50 -1.57 9.96
N TYR A 352 -0.20 -1.27 10.15
CA TYR A 352 0.27 0.10 10.32
C TYR A 352 -0.02 0.96 9.09
N ALA A 353 0.19 0.45 7.88
CA ALA A 353 -0.11 1.16 6.65
C ALA A 353 -1.62 1.48 6.54
N LEU A 354 -2.50 0.52 6.82
CA LEU A 354 -3.95 0.72 6.78
C LEU A 354 -4.44 1.78 7.78
N ILE A 355 -3.88 1.79 9.00
CA ILE A 355 -4.17 2.84 10.00
C ILE A 355 -3.80 4.22 9.45
N ALA A 356 -2.65 4.33 8.79
CA ALA A 356 -2.17 5.57 8.20
C ALA A 356 -3.06 6.03 7.05
N TYR A 357 -3.43 5.15 6.12
CA TYR A 357 -4.31 5.47 5.00
C TYR A 357 -5.65 6.06 5.47
N GLN A 358 -6.26 5.42 6.48
CA GLN A 358 -7.49 5.92 7.09
C GLN A 358 -7.28 7.28 7.79
N SER A 359 -6.09 7.50 8.37
CA SER A 359 -5.78 8.77 9.03
C SER A 359 -5.60 9.90 8.02
N THR A 360 -4.87 9.71 6.92
CA THR A 360 -4.78 10.70 5.84
C THR A 360 -6.16 11.01 5.25
N MET A 361 -6.99 9.98 4.97
CA MET A 361 -8.36 10.19 4.49
C MET A 361 -9.19 11.03 5.44
N LYS A 362 -9.08 10.78 6.75
CA LYS A 362 -9.76 11.59 7.76
C LYS A 362 -9.26 13.05 7.76
N GLY A 363 -7.94 13.25 7.61
CA GLY A 363 -7.33 14.57 7.51
C GLY A 363 -7.81 15.33 6.27
N LEU A 364 -7.82 14.69 5.10
CA LEU A 364 -8.28 15.27 3.83
C LEU A 364 -9.75 15.72 3.90
N ASN A 365 -10.62 14.95 4.53
CA ASN A 365 -12.04 15.29 4.71
C ASN A 365 -12.28 16.53 5.60
N LYS A 366 -11.28 16.90 6.41
CA LYS A 366 -11.31 18.12 7.25
C LYS A 366 -10.60 19.30 6.61
N LEU A 367 -9.92 19.13 5.48
CA LEU A 367 -9.08 20.15 4.89
C LEU A 367 -9.93 21.19 4.13
N GLU A 368 -9.65 22.47 4.36
CA GLU A 368 -10.21 23.60 3.65
C GLU A 368 -9.10 24.50 3.14
N VAL A 369 -9.17 24.87 1.86
CA VAL A 369 -8.20 25.81 1.28
C VAL A 369 -8.50 27.23 1.73
N ASN A 370 -7.46 28.02 1.97
CA ASN A 370 -7.53 29.43 2.34
C ASN A 370 -7.19 30.32 1.14
N GLU A 371 -8.13 30.42 0.19
CA GLU A 371 -7.92 31.11 -1.09
C GLU A 371 -7.49 32.56 -0.92
N SER A 372 -8.09 33.30 0.04
CA SER A 372 -7.74 34.72 0.28
C SER A 372 -6.29 34.86 0.65
N HIS A 373 -5.77 33.98 1.52
CA HIS A 373 -4.38 34.01 1.95
C HIS A 373 -3.41 33.65 0.82
N LEU A 374 -3.76 32.68 -0.01
CA LEU A 374 -2.95 32.32 -1.18
C LEU A 374 -2.80 33.50 -2.15
N ARG A 375 -3.87 34.26 -2.43
CA ARG A 375 -3.85 35.44 -3.28
C ARG A 375 -3.06 36.57 -2.66
N GLU A 376 -3.25 36.84 -1.35
CA GLU A 376 -2.50 37.87 -0.61
C GLU A 376 -0.99 37.58 -0.60
N GLU A 377 -0.61 36.29 -0.46
CA GLU A 377 0.80 35.89 -0.50
C GLU A 377 1.40 36.13 -1.88
N LEU A 378 0.71 35.78 -2.96
CA LEU A 378 1.13 36.05 -4.33
C LEU A 378 1.30 37.55 -4.60
N ASP A 379 0.33 38.36 -4.22
CA ASP A 379 0.38 39.83 -4.38
C ASP A 379 1.50 40.48 -3.53
N SER A 380 1.98 39.74 -2.55
CA SER A 380 3.09 40.18 -1.70
C SER A 380 4.46 39.85 -2.24
N ASN A 381 4.57 39.11 -3.36
CA ASN A 381 5.81 38.52 -3.88
C ASN A 381 5.99 38.81 -5.39
N TRP A 382 5.90 40.06 -5.80
CA TRP A 382 6.06 40.50 -7.20
C TRP A 382 7.46 40.22 -7.78
N GLU A 383 8.47 40.04 -6.94
CA GLU A 383 9.85 39.70 -7.34
C GLU A 383 9.95 38.35 -8.10
N VAL A 384 8.98 37.44 -7.95
CA VAL A 384 8.95 36.18 -8.71
C VAL A 384 8.83 36.39 -10.22
N LEU A 385 8.32 37.56 -10.66
CA LEU A 385 8.24 37.94 -12.06
C LEU A 385 9.60 38.34 -12.65
N ALA A 386 10.65 38.45 -11.86
CA ALA A 386 12.01 38.62 -12.37
C ALA A 386 12.43 37.50 -13.32
N GLU A 387 11.98 36.27 -13.09
CA GLU A 387 12.27 35.10 -13.93
C GLU A 387 11.75 35.25 -15.37
N PRO A 388 10.44 35.47 -15.61
CA PRO A 388 9.91 35.62 -16.97
C PRO A 388 10.44 36.89 -17.65
N ILE A 389 10.60 37.99 -16.93
CA ILE A 389 11.16 39.25 -17.49
C ILE A 389 12.61 38.99 -17.96
N GLN A 390 13.46 38.38 -17.14
CA GLN A 390 14.81 38.00 -17.52
C GLN A 390 14.85 37.13 -18.78
N THR A 391 13.94 36.15 -18.85
CA THR A 391 13.85 35.20 -19.95
C THR A 391 13.48 35.93 -21.25
N VAL A 392 12.54 36.89 -21.20
CA VAL A 392 12.19 37.74 -22.35
C VAL A 392 13.33 38.66 -22.72
N MET A 393 14.00 39.29 -21.75
CA MET A 393 15.19 40.14 -22.02
C MET A 393 16.27 39.35 -22.77
N ARG A 394 16.53 38.08 -22.40
CA ARG A 394 17.48 37.20 -23.13
C ARG A 394 17.03 36.93 -24.55
N ARG A 395 15.76 36.65 -24.78
CA ARG A 395 15.18 36.44 -26.12
C ARG A 395 15.45 37.62 -27.06
N TYR A 396 15.41 38.82 -26.52
CA TYR A 396 15.65 40.06 -27.30
C TYR A 396 17.08 40.57 -27.22
N GLY A 397 18.04 39.79 -26.72
CA GLY A 397 19.47 40.13 -26.73
C GLY A 397 19.85 41.29 -25.80
N ILE A 398 19.04 41.60 -24.78
CA ILE A 398 19.37 42.64 -23.80
C ILE A 398 20.59 42.19 -22.99
N GLU A 399 21.62 43.01 -22.93
CA GLU A 399 22.84 42.72 -22.19
C GLU A 399 22.61 42.71 -20.68
N LYS A 400 23.28 41.77 -19.99
CA LYS A 400 23.31 41.65 -18.53
C LYS A 400 21.89 41.64 -17.87
N PRO A 401 20.97 40.79 -18.33
CA PRO A 401 19.58 40.80 -17.84
C PRO A 401 19.50 40.48 -16.36
N TYR A 402 20.32 39.54 -15.86
CA TYR A 402 20.34 39.17 -14.45
C TYR A 402 20.80 40.33 -13.56
N GLU A 403 21.88 41.03 -13.93
CA GLU A 403 22.43 42.13 -13.17
C GLU A 403 21.44 43.29 -13.07
N LYS A 404 20.75 43.62 -14.16
CA LYS A 404 19.71 44.66 -14.17
C LYS A 404 18.55 44.37 -13.22
N LEU A 405 18.08 43.12 -13.20
CA LEU A 405 17.01 42.68 -12.28
C LEU A 405 17.51 42.60 -10.84
N LYS A 406 18.73 42.15 -10.60
CA LYS A 406 19.36 42.14 -9.30
C LYS A 406 19.44 43.53 -8.67
N GLU A 407 19.75 44.54 -9.45
CA GLU A 407 19.73 45.93 -8.99
C GLU A 407 18.33 46.41 -8.60
N LEU A 408 17.28 46.00 -9.35
CA LEU A 408 15.89 46.29 -9.03
C LEU A 408 15.43 45.66 -7.72
N THR A 409 15.77 44.36 -7.52
CA THR A 409 15.21 43.55 -6.42
C THR A 409 16.03 43.60 -5.13
N ARG A 410 17.23 44.18 -5.16
CA ARG A 410 18.16 44.13 -4.03
C ARG A 410 17.67 44.98 -2.84
N GLY A 411 17.37 44.33 -1.74
CA GLY A 411 17.14 45.00 -0.43
C GLY A 411 15.80 45.70 -0.27
N LYS A 412 14.86 45.55 -1.21
CA LYS A 412 13.50 46.12 -1.09
C LYS A 412 12.45 45.17 -1.60
N ARG A 413 11.25 45.27 -1.06
CA ARG A 413 10.05 44.61 -1.58
C ARG A 413 9.68 45.27 -2.90
N ILE A 414 9.42 44.47 -3.91
CA ILE A 414 9.00 44.90 -5.23
C ILE A 414 7.46 44.99 -5.29
N THR A 415 6.98 46.05 -5.92
CA THR A 415 5.54 46.27 -6.16
C THR A 415 5.22 46.13 -7.66
N ALA A 416 3.93 46.01 -7.98
CA ALA A 416 3.45 46.06 -9.36
C ALA A 416 3.96 47.33 -10.11
N GLN A 417 3.95 48.48 -9.45
CA GLN A 417 4.42 49.73 -10.04
C GLN A 417 5.90 49.74 -10.31
N ASP A 418 6.74 49.16 -9.44
CA ASP A 418 8.18 49.03 -9.66
C ASP A 418 8.46 48.18 -10.92
N MET A 419 7.68 47.10 -11.11
CA MET A 419 7.80 46.24 -12.32
C MET A 419 7.39 47.01 -13.59
N VAL A 420 6.30 47.77 -13.55
CA VAL A 420 5.86 48.58 -14.70
C VAL A 420 6.96 49.57 -15.11
N VAL A 421 7.49 50.32 -14.15
CA VAL A 421 8.56 51.32 -14.40
C VAL A 421 9.82 50.64 -14.98
N PHE A 422 10.20 49.49 -14.44
CA PHE A 422 11.34 48.73 -14.95
C PHE A 422 11.14 48.24 -16.39
N ILE A 423 9.95 47.66 -16.69
CA ILE A 423 9.62 47.16 -18.03
C ILE A 423 9.61 48.28 -19.07
N ASP A 424 9.08 49.46 -18.72
CA ASP A 424 9.04 50.65 -19.60
C ASP A 424 10.45 51.09 -19.99
N GLY A 425 11.42 50.96 -19.09
CA GLY A 425 12.83 51.28 -19.35
C GLY A 425 13.59 50.28 -20.22
N LEU A 426 13.00 49.12 -20.53
CA LEU A 426 13.68 48.08 -21.34
C LEU A 426 13.60 48.34 -22.85
N ALA A 427 14.64 48.01 -23.58
CA ALA A 427 14.67 48.04 -25.05
C ALA A 427 13.91 46.84 -25.65
N LEU A 428 12.60 46.74 -25.43
CA LEU A 428 11.70 45.72 -25.93
C LEU A 428 10.65 46.30 -26.87
N PRO A 429 10.10 45.51 -27.81
CA PRO A 429 8.93 45.91 -28.58
C PRO A 429 7.74 46.26 -27.65
N GLU A 430 6.95 47.30 -28.01
CA GLU A 430 5.85 47.72 -27.18
C GLU A 430 4.80 46.63 -26.90
N GLN A 431 4.60 45.74 -27.85
CA GLN A 431 3.71 44.55 -27.64
C GLN A 431 4.21 43.63 -26.51
N GLU A 432 5.53 43.42 -26.42
CA GLU A 432 6.12 42.58 -25.35
C GLU A 432 6.09 43.31 -24.00
N LYS A 433 6.35 44.63 -23.98
CA LYS A 433 6.17 45.43 -22.76
C LYS A 433 4.76 45.35 -22.25
N ALA A 434 3.76 45.53 -23.14
CA ALA A 434 2.36 45.43 -22.77
C ALA A 434 2.02 44.06 -22.17
N ARG A 435 2.52 42.96 -22.77
CA ARG A 435 2.33 41.59 -22.30
C ARG A 435 2.99 41.37 -20.93
N LEU A 436 4.19 41.84 -20.71
CA LEU A 436 4.90 41.70 -19.44
C LEU A 436 4.24 42.53 -18.33
N LYS A 437 3.77 43.74 -18.65
CA LYS A 437 3.04 44.61 -17.68
C LYS A 437 1.68 44.05 -17.25
N ALA A 438 1.04 43.25 -18.12
CA ALA A 438 -0.21 42.58 -17.79
C ALA A 438 -0.01 41.31 -16.95
N MET A 439 1.22 40.82 -16.80
CA MET A 439 1.51 39.63 -16.02
C MET A 439 1.52 39.92 -14.52
N THR A 440 0.87 39.08 -13.75
CA THR A 440 0.85 39.12 -12.29
C THR A 440 1.44 37.80 -11.71
N PRO A 441 1.89 37.80 -10.46
CA PRO A 441 2.27 36.54 -9.81
C PRO A 441 1.15 35.48 -9.88
N GLU A 442 -0.12 35.86 -9.74
CA GLU A 442 -1.29 35.00 -9.85
C GLU A 442 -1.47 34.40 -11.25
N SER A 443 -1.16 35.16 -12.31
CA SER A 443 -1.31 34.70 -13.71
C SER A 443 -0.08 33.94 -14.25
N TYR A 444 1.04 33.96 -13.52
CA TYR A 444 2.30 33.34 -13.95
C TYR A 444 2.40 31.87 -13.50
N ILE A 445 1.45 31.05 -13.92
CA ILE A 445 1.34 29.63 -13.56
C ILE A 445 1.71 28.64 -14.68
N GLY A 446 2.15 29.15 -15.83
CA GLY A 446 2.50 28.33 -16.99
C GLY A 446 1.37 27.39 -17.41
N PHE A 447 1.66 26.11 -17.58
CA PHE A 447 0.69 25.05 -17.90
C PHE A 447 0.13 24.33 -16.68
N ALA A 448 0.25 24.85 -15.46
CA ALA A 448 -0.13 24.14 -14.24
C ALA A 448 -1.59 23.64 -14.31
N SER A 449 -2.55 24.47 -14.73
CA SER A 449 -3.96 24.07 -14.87
C SER A 449 -4.14 22.95 -15.91
N GLN A 450 -3.50 23.07 -17.07
CA GLN A 450 -3.61 22.07 -18.16
C GLN A 450 -2.93 20.75 -17.82
N LEU A 451 -1.93 20.76 -16.94
CA LEU A 451 -1.29 19.51 -16.49
C LEU A 451 -2.22 18.66 -15.63
N VAL A 452 -3.18 19.29 -14.95
CA VAL A 452 -4.21 18.56 -14.19
C VAL A 452 -5.15 17.76 -15.11
N ASP A 453 -5.42 18.26 -16.32
CA ASP A 453 -6.27 17.57 -17.31
C ASP A 453 -5.68 16.24 -17.82
N LYS A 454 -4.38 16.01 -17.57
CA LYS A 454 -3.67 14.77 -17.94
C LYS A 454 -3.66 13.73 -16.80
N LEU A 455 -4.32 14.03 -15.70
CA LEU A 455 -4.51 13.08 -14.62
C LEU A 455 -5.72 12.21 -14.98
N ASP A 456 -5.46 10.99 -15.43
CA ASP A 456 -6.48 9.99 -15.79
C ASP A 456 -7.08 9.33 -14.53
#